data_bd83744570856057f0f8b4180b2edff2
#
_entry.id   bd83744570856057f0f8b4180b2edff2
#
_cell.length_a   1.000
_cell.length_b   1.000
_cell.length_c   1.000
_cell.angle_alpha   90.00
_cell.angle_beta   90.00
_cell.angle_gamma   90.00
#
_symmetry.space_group_name_H-M   'P 1'
#
loop_
_entity.id
_entity.type
_entity.pdbx_description
1 polymer ?
#
loop_
_entity_poly.entity_id
_entity_poly.type
_entity_poly.pdbx_seq_one_letter_code
_entity_poly.pdbx_strand_id
1 'polypeptide(L)'
;MCPVIFWLAMAPGTGMRLAAFAAFVAAGLSDVWDGWLARKYDLITDLGKLLDPIADKLLLVVTLIPFYLISHRGGPLDEVPVWGPLPLWVLVVIFGRELFITLFRSYAAARGVVIAAGPSGKRKAMYQMFFIGGLLLWYPLVEIAAGRGWRGNPVWDVFSTLLQGWVAITLLAAIVLTVYSMVDYLWSYRKVVGVRD
;
A
#
# COMPACT_ATOMS: atom_id res chain seq x y z
N MET A 1 -12.24 3.21 9.31
CA MET A 1 -12.33 2.85 7.87
C MET A 1 -11.60 1.55 7.51
N CYS A 2 -10.43 1.24 8.07
CA CYS A 2 -9.65 0.04 7.70
C CYS A 2 -10.43 -1.30 7.75
N PRO A 3 -11.20 -1.65 8.84
CA PRO A 3 -11.95 -2.91 8.85
C PRO A 3 -13.03 -3.00 7.76
N VAL A 4 -13.61 -1.85 7.40
CA VAL A 4 -14.62 -1.77 6.34
C VAL A 4 -14.00 -2.08 4.98
N ILE A 5 -12.82 -1.51 4.68
CA ILE A 5 -12.08 -1.77 3.43
C ILE A 5 -11.73 -3.26 3.33
N PHE A 6 -11.24 -3.87 4.42
CA PHE A 6 -10.94 -5.30 4.47
C PHE A 6 -12.18 -6.15 4.13
N TRP A 7 -13.29 -5.90 4.81
CA TRP A 7 -14.52 -6.65 4.62
C TRP A 7 -15.07 -6.49 3.19
N LEU A 8 -15.11 -5.25 2.67
CA LEU A 8 -15.56 -4.96 1.32
C LEU A 8 -14.67 -5.61 0.25
N ALA A 9 -13.36 -5.62 0.43
CA ALA A 9 -12.43 -6.24 -0.50
C ALA A 9 -12.58 -7.77 -0.56
N MET A 10 -12.89 -8.39 0.60
CA MET A 10 -13.06 -9.86 0.70
C MET A 10 -14.46 -10.32 0.30
N ALA A 11 -15.46 -9.44 0.34
CA ALA A 11 -16.83 -9.76 0.02
C ALA A 11 -16.98 -10.13 -1.48
N PRO A 12 -17.85 -11.09 -1.81
CA PRO A 12 -18.13 -11.43 -3.19
C PRO A 12 -18.94 -10.33 -3.88
N GLY A 13 -18.68 -10.16 -5.18
CA GLY A 13 -19.46 -9.27 -6.05
C GLY A 13 -18.79 -7.95 -6.34
N THR A 14 -18.94 -7.55 -7.61
CA THR A 14 -18.31 -6.35 -8.21
C THR A 14 -18.64 -5.06 -7.46
N GLY A 15 -19.90 -4.92 -6.97
CA GLY A 15 -20.32 -3.75 -6.21
C GLY A 15 -19.56 -3.58 -4.90
N MET A 16 -19.28 -4.66 -4.18
CA MET A 16 -18.50 -4.63 -2.93
C MET A 16 -17.04 -4.27 -3.20
N ARG A 17 -16.45 -4.79 -4.26
CA ARG A 17 -15.08 -4.45 -4.69
C ARG A 17 -14.97 -2.99 -5.13
N LEU A 18 -15.96 -2.43 -5.83
CA LEU A 18 -16.05 -1.00 -6.15
C LEU A 18 -16.19 -0.14 -4.89
N ALA A 19 -17.01 -0.57 -3.94
CA ALA A 19 -17.14 0.11 -2.65
C ALA A 19 -15.83 0.08 -1.85
N ALA A 20 -15.05 -1.02 -1.90
CA ALA A 20 -13.72 -1.08 -1.30
C ALA A 20 -12.76 -0.06 -1.92
N PHE A 21 -12.75 0.06 -3.25
CA PHE A 21 -11.98 1.08 -3.96
C PHE A 21 -12.41 2.49 -3.56
N ALA A 22 -13.71 2.79 -3.56
CA ALA A 22 -14.22 4.10 -3.16
C ALA A 22 -13.87 4.45 -1.71
N ALA A 23 -14.00 3.48 -0.79
CA ALA A 23 -13.63 3.66 0.62
C ALA A 23 -12.12 3.88 0.80
N PHE A 24 -11.29 3.20 0.01
CA PHE A 24 -9.84 3.40 0.01
C PHE A 24 -9.46 4.81 -0.48
N VAL A 25 -10.05 5.25 -1.60
CA VAL A 25 -9.82 6.61 -2.13
C VAL A 25 -10.30 7.67 -1.14
N ALA A 26 -11.50 7.49 -0.55
CA ALA A 26 -12.03 8.40 0.45
C ALA A 26 -11.10 8.47 1.69
N ALA A 27 -10.58 7.34 2.17
CA ALA A 27 -9.63 7.30 3.28
C ALA A 27 -8.34 8.06 2.95
N GLY A 28 -7.76 7.82 1.76
CA GLY A 28 -6.54 8.52 1.35
C GLY A 28 -6.73 10.03 1.14
N LEU A 29 -7.86 10.45 0.58
CA LEU A 29 -8.19 11.87 0.44
C LEU A 29 -8.43 12.54 1.80
N SER A 30 -9.12 11.87 2.72
CA SER A 30 -9.33 12.37 4.09
C SER A 30 -8.00 12.58 4.80
N ASP A 31 -7.08 11.61 4.73
CA ASP A 31 -5.76 11.71 5.36
C ASP A 31 -4.96 12.91 4.84
N VAL A 32 -4.93 13.10 3.51
CA VAL A 32 -4.27 14.28 2.89
C VAL A 32 -4.92 15.58 3.36
N TRP A 33 -6.25 15.61 3.42
CA TRP A 33 -7.01 16.81 3.81
C TRP A 33 -6.84 17.12 5.28
N ASP A 34 -6.97 16.12 6.15
CA ASP A 34 -6.80 16.25 7.60
C ASP A 34 -5.38 16.69 7.94
N GLY A 35 -4.38 16.13 7.30
CA GLY A 35 -2.99 16.54 7.46
C GLY A 35 -2.71 17.97 6.96
N TRP A 36 -3.36 18.42 5.87
CA TRP A 36 -3.26 19.80 5.41
C TRP A 36 -3.94 20.77 6.37
N LEU A 37 -5.16 20.42 6.84
CA LEU A 37 -5.95 21.24 7.76
C LEU A 37 -5.24 21.41 9.11
N ALA A 38 -4.71 20.31 9.67
CA ALA A 38 -3.98 20.32 10.92
C ALA A 38 -2.74 21.23 10.87
N ARG A 39 -1.99 21.20 9.76
CA ARG A 39 -0.84 22.10 9.56
C ARG A 39 -1.24 23.55 9.37
N LYS A 40 -2.34 23.81 8.63
CA LYS A 40 -2.81 25.17 8.32
C LYS A 40 -3.32 25.91 9.56
N TYR A 41 -3.97 25.18 10.47
CA TYR A 41 -4.59 25.76 11.67
C TYR A 41 -3.84 25.46 12.97
N ASP A 42 -2.63 24.89 12.87
CA ASP A 42 -1.79 24.50 14.03
C ASP A 42 -2.51 23.60 15.04
N LEU A 43 -3.41 22.72 14.52
CA LEU A 43 -4.21 21.76 15.30
C LEU A 43 -3.53 20.40 15.46
N ILE A 44 -2.20 20.42 15.55
CA ILE A 44 -1.41 19.19 15.67
C ILE A 44 -1.53 18.65 17.09
N THR A 45 -2.23 17.51 17.26
CA THR A 45 -2.37 16.83 18.55
C THR A 45 -1.36 15.70 18.70
N ASP A 46 -0.92 15.42 19.95
CA ASP A 46 0.00 14.32 20.20
C ASP A 46 -0.64 12.96 19.93
N LEU A 47 -1.96 12.84 20.13
CA LEU A 47 -2.75 11.67 19.78
C LEU A 47 -2.75 11.43 18.26
N GLY A 48 -2.92 12.47 17.44
CA GLY A 48 -2.84 12.40 15.99
C GLY A 48 -1.47 11.89 15.54
N LYS A 49 -0.39 12.47 16.03
CA LYS A 49 0.99 12.01 15.73
C LYS A 49 1.24 10.53 16.04
N LEU A 50 0.54 9.98 17.05
CA LEU A 50 0.65 8.57 17.42
C LEU A 50 -0.22 7.68 16.53
N LEU A 51 -1.43 8.15 16.17
CA LEU A 51 -2.39 7.36 15.40
C LEU A 51 -2.05 7.26 13.91
N ASP A 52 -1.49 8.32 13.30
CA ASP A 52 -1.15 8.34 11.87
C ASP A 52 -0.24 7.17 11.45
N PRO A 53 0.90 6.89 12.12
CA PRO A 53 1.74 5.76 11.73
C PRO A 53 1.08 4.38 11.96
N ILE A 54 0.09 4.31 12.84
CA ILE A 54 -0.68 3.08 13.08
C ILE A 54 -1.70 2.89 11.96
N ALA A 55 -2.42 3.97 11.60
CA ALA A 55 -3.42 3.96 10.53
C ALA A 55 -2.81 3.57 9.18
N ASP A 56 -1.65 4.14 8.81
CA ASP A 56 -0.90 3.79 7.60
C ASP A 56 -0.58 2.31 7.52
N LYS A 57 -0.07 1.72 8.61
CA LYS A 57 0.26 0.30 8.66
C LYS A 57 -0.97 -0.60 8.61
N LEU A 58 -2.04 -0.21 9.31
CA LEU A 58 -3.30 -0.93 9.24
C LEU A 58 -3.87 -0.90 7.82
N LEU A 59 -3.77 0.22 7.11
CA LEU A 59 -4.23 0.33 5.73
C LEU A 59 -3.50 -0.64 4.81
N LEU A 60 -2.18 -0.79 4.96
CA LEU A 60 -1.39 -1.79 4.23
C LEU A 60 -1.85 -3.22 4.55
N VAL A 61 -2.08 -3.54 5.82
CA VAL A 61 -2.51 -4.87 6.26
C VAL A 61 -3.89 -5.21 5.68
N VAL A 62 -4.85 -4.29 5.81
CA VAL A 62 -6.25 -4.53 5.38
C VAL A 62 -6.43 -4.54 3.86
N THR A 63 -5.40 -4.18 3.11
CA THR A 63 -5.41 -4.22 1.64
C THR A 63 -4.53 -5.35 1.09
N LEU A 64 -3.29 -5.49 1.53
CA LEU A 64 -2.36 -6.48 0.99
C LEU A 64 -2.71 -7.92 1.40
N ILE A 65 -3.27 -8.14 2.60
CA ILE A 65 -3.71 -9.49 3.01
C ILE A 65 -4.89 -9.96 2.15
N PRO A 66 -5.98 -9.19 1.94
CA PRO A 66 -7.01 -9.55 0.96
C PRO A 66 -6.46 -9.83 -0.43
N PHE A 67 -5.54 -9.01 -0.96
CA PHE A 67 -4.97 -9.25 -2.28
C PHE A 67 -4.23 -10.59 -2.37
N TYR A 68 -3.46 -10.92 -1.33
CA TYR A 68 -2.82 -12.22 -1.24
C TYR A 68 -3.86 -13.35 -1.26
N LEU A 69 -4.87 -13.26 -0.41
CA LEU A 69 -5.92 -14.29 -0.31
C LEU A 69 -6.75 -14.40 -1.59
N ILE A 70 -7.10 -13.28 -2.22
CA ILE A 70 -7.87 -13.25 -3.47
C ILE A 70 -7.04 -13.87 -4.59
N SER A 71 -5.78 -13.45 -4.76
CA SER A 71 -4.93 -13.93 -5.84
C SER A 71 -4.60 -15.44 -5.76
N HIS A 72 -4.84 -16.07 -4.61
CA HIS A 72 -4.67 -17.52 -4.40
C HIS A 72 -5.99 -18.32 -4.45
N ARG A 73 -7.12 -17.70 -4.78
CA ARG A 73 -8.39 -18.42 -4.95
C ARG A 73 -8.44 -19.28 -6.23
N GLY A 74 -7.52 -19.06 -7.17
CA GLY A 74 -7.40 -19.83 -8.41
C GLY A 74 -8.38 -19.42 -9.51
N GLY A 75 -9.08 -18.29 -9.35
CA GLY A 75 -9.89 -17.70 -10.40
C GLY A 75 -9.04 -16.91 -11.40
N PRO A 76 -9.32 -17.02 -12.73
CA PRO A 76 -8.53 -16.29 -13.73
C PRO A 76 -8.69 -14.76 -13.66
N LEU A 77 -9.65 -14.28 -12.90
CA LEU A 77 -9.89 -12.85 -12.66
C LEU A 77 -9.33 -12.36 -11.32
N ASP A 78 -8.81 -13.26 -10.51
CA ASP A 78 -8.32 -12.97 -9.16
C ASP A 78 -6.80 -12.72 -9.13
N GLU A 79 -6.09 -12.99 -10.22
CA GLU A 79 -4.64 -12.81 -10.30
C GLU A 79 -4.22 -11.33 -10.35
N VAL A 80 -3.04 -11.06 -9.81
CA VAL A 80 -2.39 -9.75 -9.96
C VAL A 80 -1.86 -9.64 -11.38
N PRO A 81 -2.20 -8.59 -12.14
CA PRO A 81 -1.76 -8.42 -13.52
C PRO A 81 -0.24 -8.60 -13.68
N VAL A 82 0.17 -9.38 -14.68
CA VAL A 82 1.57 -9.70 -15.01
C VAL A 82 2.28 -10.59 -13.97
N TRP A 83 1.90 -10.50 -12.68
CA TRP A 83 2.57 -11.21 -11.58
C TRP A 83 1.94 -12.57 -11.24
N GLY A 84 0.70 -12.81 -11.68
CA GLY A 84 -0.06 -13.99 -11.26
C GLY A 84 -0.50 -13.91 -9.79
N PRO A 85 -0.50 -15.04 -9.05
CA PRO A 85 -0.75 -14.99 -7.60
C PRO A 85 0.29 -14.13 -6.89
N LEU A 86 -0.16 -13.23 -6.00
CA LEU A 86 0.73 -12.33 -5.27
C LEU A 86 1.71 -13.13 -4.39
N PRO A 87 3.03 -13.10 -4.66
CA PRO A 87 3.97 -13.95 -3.93
C PRO A 87 4.07 -13.55 -2.45
N LEU A 88 4.12 -14.54 -1.54
CA LEU A 88 4.25 -14.29 -0.10
C LEU A 88 5.47 -13.42 0.25
N TRP A 89 6.59 -13.60 -0.46
CA TRP A 89 7.79 -12.80 -0.20
C TRP A 89 7.58 -11.30 -0.37
N VAL A 90 6.63 -10.88 -1.23
CA VAL A 90 6.27 -9.45 -1.38
C VAL A 90 5.71 -8.90 -0.07
N LEU A 91 4.81 -9.65 0.56
CA LEU A 91 4.25 -9.28 1.86
C LEU A 91 5.34 -9.25 2.93
N VAL A 92 6.20 -10.26 2.94
CA VAL A 92 7.32 -10.35 3.89
C VAL A 92 8.27 -9.15 3.76
N VAL A 93 8.61 -8.75 2.53
CA VAL A 93 9.46 -7.58 2.28
C VAL A 93 8.79 -6.29 2.74
N ILE A 94 7.52 -6.08 2.38
CA ILE A 94 6.79 -4.86 2.73
C ILE A 94 6.58 -4.77 4.24
N PHE A 95 5.96 -5.78 4.86
CA PHE A 95 5.65 -5.77 6.29
C PHE A 95 6.89 -5.90 7.17
N GLY A 96 7.86 -6.73 6.75
CA GLY A 96 9.13 -6.89 7.45
C GLY A 96 9.89 -5.57 7.55
N ARG A 97 9.94 -4.81 6.47
CA ARG A 97 10.54 -3.46 6.48
C ARG A 97 9.77 -2.52 7.41
N GLU A 98 8.44 -2.50 7.36
CA GLU A 98 7.63 -1.63 8.23
C GLU A 98 7.87 -1.95 9.71
N LEU A 99 7.85 -3.22 10.04
CA LEU A 99 8.10 -3.69 11.41
C LEU A 99 9.53 -3.35 11.84
N PHE A 100 10.52 -3.70 11.01
CA PHE A 100 11.94 -3.47 11.30
C PHE A 100 12.21 -1.99 11.58
N ILE A 101 11.80 -1.08 10.70
CA ILE A 101 12.04 0.36 10.88
C ILE A 101 11.32 0.90 12.13
N THR A 102 10.14 0.37 12.45
CA THR A 102 9.41 0.78 13.65
C THR A 102 10.16 0.38 14.91
N LEU A 103 10.59 -0.88 14.98
CA LEU A 103 11.37 -1.38 16.12
C LEU A 103 12.71 -0.65 16.25
N PHE A 104 13.36 -0.40 15.12
CA PHE A 104 14.63 0.33 15.10
C PHE A 104 14.48 1.78 15.60
N ARG A 105 13.40 2.48 15.21
CA ARG A 105 13.10 3.82 15.73
C ARG A 105 12.82 3.82 17.22
N SER A 106 12.06 2.85 17.72
CA SER A 106 11.79 2.70 19.15
C SER A 106 13.09 2.44 19.93
N TYR A 107 13.97 1.60 19.41
CA TYR A 107 15.28 1.32 19.98
C TYR A 107 16.18 2.57 20.03
N ALA A 108 16.24 3.34 18.94
CA ALA A 108 17.01 4.57 18.87
C ALA A 108 16.46 5.65 19.84
N ALA A 109 15.13 5.79 19.92
CA ALA A 109 14.47 6.72 20.84
C ALA A 109 14.78 6.38 22.30
N ALA A 110 14.81 5.09 22.68
CA ALA A 110 15.21 4.64 24.01
C ALA A 110 16.68 5.01 24.34
N ARG A 111 17.50 5.28 23.32
CA ARG A 111 18.89 5.77 23.47
C ARG A 111 19.00 7.29 23.31
N GLY A 112 17.90 8.03 23.31
CA GLY A 112 17.87 9.49 23.18
C GLY A 112 18.10 10.00 21.75
N VAL A 113 18.09 9.11 20.73
CA VAL A 113 18.27 9.48 19.32
C VAL A 113 16.91 9.52 18.61
N VAL A 114 16.48 10.72 18.21
CA VAL A 114 15.24 10.90 17.45
C VAL A 114 15.53 10.76 15.96
N ILE A 115 14.94 9.75 15.34
CA ILE A 115 15.12 9.45 13.92
C ILE A 115 13.90 9.93 13.11
N ALA A 116 14.10 10.92 12.24
CA ALA A 116 13.07 11.44 11.35
C ALA A 116 12.79 10.50 10.14
N ALA A 117 11.60 10.65 9.55
CA ALA A 117 11.27 9.96 8.31
C ALA A 117 12.01 10.58 7.13
N GLY A 118 12.83 9.78 6.44
CA GLY A 118 13.56 10.22 5.25
C GLY A 118 12.66 10.31 4.00
N PRO A 119 13.11 11.02 2.95
CA PRO A 119 12.36 11.16 1.68
C PRO A 119 12.16 9.83 0.95
N SER A 120 13.07 8.88 1.09
CA SER A 120 12.97 7.52 0.54
C SER A 120 11.74 6.77 1.06
N GLY A 121 11.43 6.91 2.37
CA GLY A 121 10.25 6.34 2.99
C GLY A 121 8.92 6.91 2.46
N LYS A 122 8.86 8.20 2.15
CA LYS A 122 7.67 8.83 1.58
C LYS A 122 7.39 8.34 0.15
N ARG A 123 8.42 8.25 -0.69
CA ARG A 123 8.29 7.75 -2.07
C ARG A 123 7.77 6.31 -2.10
N LYS A 124 8.34 5.44 -1.26
CA LYS A 124 7.90 4.05 -1.12
C LYS A 124 6.39 3.97 -0.80
N ALA A 125 5.93 4.74 0.21
CA ALA A 125 4.52 4.75 0.61
C ALA A 125 3.61 5.20 -0.54
N MET A 126 3.99 6.21 -1.30
CA MET A 126 3.24 6.68 -2.46
C MET A 126 3.06 5.57 -3.52
N TYR A 127 4.13 4.83 -3.88
CA TYR A 127 4.02 3.74 -4.86
C TYR A 127 3.20 2.55 -4.33
N GLN A 128 3.27 2.27 -3.02
CA GLN A 128 2.40 1.28 -2.38
C GLN A 128 0.92 1.68 -2.50
N MET A 129 0.58 2.95 -2.26
CA MET A 129 -0.80 3.45 -2.43
C MET A 129 -1.27 3.39 -3.89
N PHE A 130 -0.41 3.72 -4.85
CA PHE A 130 -0.73 3.59 -6.29
C PHE A 130 -0.95 2.14 -6.70
N PHE A 131 -0.15 1.20 -6.21
CA PHE A 131 -0.36 -0.22 -6.44
C PHE A 131 -1.69 -0.69 -5.85
N ILE A 132 -1.95 -0.37 -4.58
CA ILE A 132 -3.18 -0.75 -3.89
C ILE A 132 -4.41 -0.18 -4.61
N GLY A 133 -4.41 1.10 -4.93
CA GLY A 133 -5.51 1.74 -5.64
C GLY A 133 -5.73 1.15 -7.03
N GLY A 134 -4.65 0.90 -7.78
CA GLY A 134 -4.70 0.27 -9.09
C GLY A 134 -5.27 -1.15 -9.04
N LEU A 135 -4.89 -1.94 -8.05
CA LEU A 135 -5.38 -3.31 -7.91
C LEU A 135 -6.82 -3.38 -7.39
N LEU A 136 -7.21 -2.51 -6.45
CA LEU A 136 -8.60 -2.37 -6.01
C LEU A 136 -9.53 -1.96 -7.16
N LEU A 137 -9.03 -1.17 -8.10
CA LEU A 137 -9.78 -0.80 -9.30
C LEU A 137 -9.79 -1.92 -10.35
N TRP A 138 -8.69 -2.66 -10.47
CA TRP A 138 -8.54 -3.74 -11.46
C TRP A 138 -9.58 -4.84 -11.28
N TYR A 139 -9.72 -5.39 -10.08
CA TYR A 139 -10.61 -6.53 -9.82
C TYR A 139 -12.07 -6.28 -10.23
N PRO A 140 -12.74 -5.19 -9.82
CA PRO A 140 -14.12 -4.96 -10.24
C PRO A 140 -14.25 -4.67 -11.74
N LEU A 141 -13.27 -4.01 -12.35
CA LEU A 141 -13.32 -3.69 -13.78
C LEU A 141 -13.20 -4.93 -14.66
N VAL A 142 -12.32 -5.86 -14.32
CA VAL A 142 -12.18 -7.11 -15.08
C VAL A 142 -13.40 -8.02 -14.93
N GLU A 143 -14.05 -8.00 -13.76
CA GLU A 143 -15.34 -8.69 -13.55
C GLU A 143 -16.45 -8.09 -14.39
N ILE A 144 -16.58 -6.75 -14.42
CA ILE A 144 -17.56 -6.03 -15.27
C ILE A 144 -17.31 -6.36 -16.74
N ALA A 145 -16.07 -6.30 -17.19
CA ALA A 145 -15.71 -6.58 -18.57
C ALA A 145 -16.03 -8.02 -18.98
N ALA A 146 -15.78 -8.99 -18.08
CA ALA A 146 -16.13 -10.38 -18.31
C ALA A 146 -17.66 -10.58 -18.39
N GLY A 147 -18.41 -9.96 -17.48
CA GLY A 147 -19.87 -10.07 -17.44
C GLY A 147 -20.60 -9.35 -18.60
N ARG A 148 -19.99 -8.30 -19.15
CA ARG A 148 -20.56 -7.50 -20.26
C ARG A 148 -19.99 -7.88 -21.63
N GLY A 149 -19.09 -8.85 -21.72
CA GLY A 149 -18.50 -9.27 -22.99
C GLY A 149 -17.59 -8.21 -23.63
N TRP A 150 -16.93 -7.36 -22.85
CA TRP A 150 -16.03 -6.31 -23.36
C TRP A 150 -14.70 -6.87 -23.88
N ARG A 151 -14.41 -8.14 -23.64
CA ARG A 151 -13.19 -8.80 -24.14
C ARG A 151 -13.21 -8.81 -25.67
N GLY A 152 -12.09 -8.37 -26.28
CA GLY A 152 -12.00 -8.18 -27.74
C GLY A 152 -12.50 -6.83 -28.24
N ASN A 153 -12.96 -5.93 -27.34
CA ASN A 153 -13.23 -4.55 -27.71
C ASN A 153 -11.90 -3.76 -27.67
N PRO A 154 -11.48 -3.11 -28.77
CA PRO A 154 -10.20 -2.39 -28.83
C PRO A 154 -10.00 -1.34 -27.73
N VAL A 155 -11.06 -0.65 -27.33
CA VAL A 155 -11.01 0.36 -26.26
C VAL A 155 -10.71 -0.31 -24.91
N TRP A 156 -11.37 -1.42 -24.62
CA TRP A 156 -11.12 -2.19 -23.40
C TRP A 156 -9.71 -2.79 -23.41
N ASP A 157 -9.27 -3.34 -24.53
CA ASP A 157 -7.97 -4.02 -24.63
C ASP A 157 -6.83 -3.02 -24.40
N VAL A 158 -6.89 -1.81 -24.96
CA VAL A 158 -5.93 -0.74 -24.70
C VAL A 158 -5.98 -0.31 -23.23
N PHE A 159 -7.18 0.00 -22.70
CA PHE A 159 -7.34 0.44 -21.32
C PHE A 159 -6.85 -0.61 -20.32
N SER A 160 -7.24 -1.87 -20.51
CA SER A 160 -6.82 -2.97 -19.61
C SER A 160 -5.32 -3.20 -19.65
N THR A 161 -4.68 -3.10 -20.83
CA THR A 161 -3.22 -3.20 -20.97
C THR A 161 -2.50 -2.08 -20.21
N LEU A 162 -2.98 -0.85 -20.32
CA LEU A 162 -2.42 0.28 -19.58
C LEU A 162 -2.57 0.12 -18.06
N LEU A 163 -3.74 -0.32 -17.60
CA LEU A 163 -3.99 -0.54 -16.17
C LEU A 163 -3.16 -1.71 -15.61
N GLN A 164 -3.02 -2.81 -16.38
CA GLN A 164 -2.14 -3.91 -16.03
C GLN A 164 -0.68 -3.46 -15.89
N GLY A 165 -0.19 -2.70 -16.87
CA GLY A 165 1.14 -2.11 -16.83
C GLY A 165 1.33 -1.19 -15.62
N TRP A 166 0.34 -0.35 -15.32
CA TRP A 166 0.34 0.50 -14.13
C TRP A 166 0.47 -0.31 -12.84
N VAL A 167 -0.36 -1.35 -12.65
CA VAL A 167 -0.33 -2.21 -11.45
C VAL A 167 1.02 -2.91 -11.34
N ALA A 168 1.53 -3.47 -12.44
CA ALA A 168 2.80 -4.20 -12.45
C ALA A 168 3.99 -3.29 -12.12
N ILE A 169 4.05 -2.11 -12.73
CA ILE A 169 5.15 -1.15 -12.53
C ILE A 169 5.11 -0.57 -11.11
N THR A 170 3.91 -0.22 -10.60
CA THR A 170 3.80 0.34 -9.25
C THR A 170 4.12 -0.68 -8.18
N LEU A 171 3.80 -1.96 -8.37
CA LEU A 171 4.23 -3.03 -7.47
C LEU A 171 5.76 -3.18 -7.49
N LEU A 172 6.37 -3.26 -8.67
CA LEU A 172 7.83 -3.35 -8.81
C LEU A 172 8.52 -2.14 -8.13
N ALA A 173 8.05 -0.94 -8.42
CA ALA A 173 8.58 0.28 -7.81
C ALA A 173 8.40 0.29 -6.28
N ALA A 174 7.25 -0.17 -5.78
CA ALA A 174 7.00 -0.29 -4.34
C ALA A 174 7.99 -1.25 -3.66
N ILE A 175 8.28 -2.39 -4.28
CA ILE A 175 9.25 -3.38 -3.77
C ILE A 175 10.67 -2.79 -3.79
N VAL A 176 11.11 -2.28 -4.94
CA VAL A 176 12.46 -1.71 -5.09
C VAL A 176 12.68 -0.56 -4.12
N LEU A 177 11.73 0.37 -4.01
CA LEU A 177 11.83 1.49 -3.08
C LEU A 177 11.72 1.05 -1.61
N THR A 178 11.02 -0.03 -1.32
CA THR A 178 10.97 -0.61 0.03
C THR A 178 12.35 -1.12 0.45
N VAL A 179 13.01 -1.89 -0.42
CA VAL A 179 14.37 -2.39 -0.18
C VAL A 179 15.38 -1.24 -0.14
N TYR A 180 15.33 -0.35 -1.12
CA TYR A 180 16.20 0.83 -1.16
C TYR A 180 16.08 1.67 0.12
N SER A 181 14.85 1.98 0.55
CA SER A 181 14.63 2.77 1.75
C SER A 181 15.07 2.08 3.04
N MET A 182 15.10 0.75 3.07
CA MET A 182 15.66 -0.01 4.20
C MET A 182 17.20 0.13 4.25
N VAL A 183 17.86 -0.04 3.11
CA VAL A 183 19.31 0.10 2.99
C VAL A 183 19.76 1.53 3.31
N ASP A 184 19.10 2.53 2.70
CA ASP A 184 19.33 3.95 2.94
C ASP A 184 19.22 4.31 4.44
N TYR A 185 18.21 3.75 5.09
CA TYR A 185 17.97 3.98 6.51
C TYR A 185 19.05 3.34 7.38
N LEU A 186 19.42 2.09 7.13
CA LEU A 186 20.47 1.39 7.86
C LEU A 186 21.83 2.07 7.69
N TRP A 187 22.13 2.52 6.47
CA TRP A 187 23.37 3.24 6.18
C TRP A 187 23.42 4.59 6.90
N SER A 188 22.35 5.35 6.86
CA SER A 188 22.28 6.68 7.48
C SER A 188 22.42 6.63 9.00
N TYR A 189 21.94 5.55 9.63
CA TYR A 189 21.93 5.41 11.09
C TYR A 189 22.86 4.31 11.62
N ARG A 190 23.87 3.89 10.84
CA ARG A 190 24.84 2.85 11.22
C ARG A 190 25.53 3.13 12.56
N LYS A 191 25.78 4.38 12.89
CA LYS A 191 26.41 4.81 14.16
C LYS A 191 25.51 4.54 15.38
N VAL A 192 24.20 4.50 15.23
CA VAL A 192 23.26 4.17 16.31
C VAL A 192 23.36 2.69 16.68
N VAL A 193 23.72 1.84 15.71
CA VAL A 193 23.87 0.39 15.88
C VAL A 193 25.24 0.04 16.48
N GLY A 194 26.14 1.00 16.65
CA GLY A 194 27.47 0.77 17.24
C GLY A 194 28.51 0.21 16.26
N VAL A 195 28.25 0.29 14.95
CA VAL A 195 29.26 0.06 13.94
C VAL A 195 30.21 1.26 13.98
N ARG A 196 31.27 1.15 14.77
CA ARG A 196 32.40 2.12 14.79
C ARG A 196 33.17 1.95 13.49
N ASP A 197 33.47 3.09 12.83
CA ASP A 197 34.56 3.16 11.84
C ASP A 197 35.91 2.99 12.54
#